data_a45a931329b03b71030dbf16d82be752
#
_entry.id   a45a931329b03b71030dbf16d82be752
#
_cell.length_a   1.000
_cell.length_b   1.000
_cell.length_c   1.000
_cell.angle_alpha   90.00
_cell.angle_beta   90.00
_cell.angle_gamma   90.00
#
_symmetry.space_group_name_H-M   'P 1'
#
loop_
_entity.id
_entity.type
_entity.pdbx_description
1 polymer ?
#
loop_
_entity_poly.entity_id
_entity_poly.type
_entity_poly.pdbx_seq_one_letter_code
_entity_poly.pdbx_strand_id
1 'polypeptide(L)'
;MSEGTIQPQEQHKKKVFISYSRQDYLDSSNKPIDDSTVGTIVSALKGNGVDVWLDVSANYTGEYFSKVLAANILDSDAVVFLSSAKSNVSEWVSKEISFSIDNKKTIIPVKLDDTKYNLDFALGLSGIEAVEYYLGEEAGINKLLKSSNILIH
;
A
#
# COMPACT_ATOMS: atom_id res chain seq x y z
N MET A 1 -29.50 27.60 11.64
CA MET A 1 -29.03 27.03 11.53
C MET A 1 -28.26 26.66 11.25
N SER A 2 -27.98 26.65 11.16
CA SER A 2 -27.32 26.14 11.01
C SER A 2 -26.69 25.63 10.66
N GLU A 3 -26.69 25.60 10.34
CA GLU A 3 -26.23 24.98 10.06
C GLU A 3 -25.41 24.53 9.75
N GLY A 4 -25.24 24.63 9.73
CA GLY A 4 -24.55 24.09 9.42
C GLY A 4 -23.85 23.42 9.36
N THR A 5 -23.98 23.53 9.25
CA THR A 5 -23.34 22.78 9.29
C THR A 5 -22.49 22.05 8.63
N ILE A 6 -21.84 22.42 7.95
CA ILE A 6 -20.93 21.49 7.36
C ILE A 6 -19.97 21.04 8.38
N GLN A 7 -19.87 19.75 8.48
CA GLN A 7 -19.11 19.15 9.53
C GLN A 7 -17.73 18.76 9.06
N PRO A 8 -16.71 18.98 9.87
CA PRO A 8 -15.36 18.54 9.50
C PRO A 8 -15.31 17.06 9.20
N GLN A 9 -16.14 16.27 9.86
CA GLN A 9 -16.14 14.84 9.64
C GLN A 9 -16.56 14.46 8.25
N GLU A 10 -17.06 15.42 7.49
CA GLU A 10 -17.43 15.12 6.13
C GLU A 10 -16.24 14.93 5.24
N GLN A 11 -15.10 15.38 5.72
CA GLN A 11 -13.88 15.15 4.96
C GLN A 11 -13.49 13.70 5.09
N HIS A 12 -13.56 13.00 3.98
CA HIS A 12 -13.24 11.60 3.96
C HIS A 12 -11.74 11.41 4.12
N LYS A 13 -11.35 10.64 5.13
CA LYS A 13 -9.96 10.29 5.32
C LYS A 13 -9.58 9.26 4.27
N LYS A 14 -8.48 9.50 3.59
CA LYS A 14 -8.03 8.54 2.58
C LYS A 14 -7.59 7.25 3.23
N LYS A 15 -7.96 6.17 2.61
CA LYS A 15 -7.62 4.83 3.08
C LYS A 15 -6.77 4.14 2.02
N VAL A 16 -5.63 3.61 2.42
CA VAL A 16 -4.77 2.87 1.49
C VAL A 16 -4.57 1.45 1.99
N PHE A 17 -4.50 0.55 1.04
CA PHE A 17 -4.15 -0.84 1.28
C PHE A 17 -2.68 -0.99 0.93
N ILE A 18 -1.88 -1.56 1.84
CA ILE A 18 -0.46 -1.76 1.58
C ILE A 18 -0.24 -3.20 1.15
N SER A 19 0.24 -3.37 -0.08
CA SER A 19 0.63 -4.69 -0.59
C SER A 19 2.15 -4.81 -0.46
N TYR A 20 2.61 -5.77 0.31
CA TYR A 20 4.03 -5.86 0.66
C TYR A 20 4.39 -7.29 1.02
N SER A 21 5.69 -7.58 1.00
CA SER A 21 6.17 -8.86 1.50
C SER A 21 6.38 -8.77 3.01
N ARG A 22 5.82 -9.72 3.74
CA ARG A 22 5.99 -9.76 5.18
C ARG A 22 7.46 -9.82 5.58
N GLN A 23 8.29 -10.42 4.74
CA GLN A 23 9.73 -10.52 5.00
C GLN A 23 10.42 -9.17 4.99
N ASP A 24 9.78 -8.15 4.42
CA ASP A 24 10.35 -6.80 4.40
C ASP A 24 9.97 -5.99 5.64
N TYR A 25 9.06 -6.50 6.48
CA TYR A 25 8.52 -5.72 7.58
C TYR A 25 8.56 -6.46 8.92
N LEU A 26 8.38 -7.77 8.91
CA LEU A 26 8.22 -8.53 10.13
C LEU A 26 9.50 -9.28 10.49
N ASP A 27 9.79 -9.37 11.79
CA ASP A 27 10.95 -10.14 12.24
C ASP A 27 10.58 -11.62 12.32
N SER A 28 11.52 -12.44 12.80
CA SER A 28 11.31 -13.88 12.86
C SER A 28 10.17 -14.29 13.80
N SER A 29 9.75 -13.39 14.67
CA SER A 29 8.63 -13.61 15.58
C SER A 29 7.33 -13.01 15.04
N ASN A 30 7.32 -12.59 13.78
CA ASN A 30 6.17 -11.96 13.11
C ASN A 30 5.76 -10.65 13.76
N LYS A 31 6.71 -9.91 14.29
CA LYS A 31 6.45 -8.59 14.85
C LYS A 31 6.99 -7.51 13.93
N PRO A 32 6.25 -6.40 13.79
CA PRO A 32 6.68 -5.32 12.91
C PRO A 32 8.01 -4.72 13.34
N ILE A 33 8.86 -4.45 12.36
CA ILE A 33 10.12 -3.77 12.58
C ILE A 33 9.88 -2.29 12.23
N ASP A 34 9.63 -1.47 13.22
CA ASP A 34 9.13 -0.12 13.01
C ASP A 34 10.14 0.79 12.30
N ASP A 35 11.43 0.55 12.49
CA ASP A 35 12.44 1.37 11.81
C ASP A 35 12.90 0.77 10.48
N SER A 36 12.18 -0.25 9.99
CA SER A 36 12.43 -0.76 8.65
C SER A 36 11.91 0.23 7.62
N THR A 37 12.26 -0.01 6.36
CA THR A 37 11.75 0.83 5.27
C THR A 37 10.23 0.82 5.24
N VAL A 38 9.63 -0.36 5.38
CA VAL A 38 8.17 -0.48 5.40
C VAL A 38 7.59 0.29 6.58
N GLY A 39 8.19 0.13 7.76
CA GLY A 39 7.72 0.83 8.94
C GLY A 39 7.78 2.34 8.78
N THR A 40 8.85 2.83 8.17
CA THR A 40 9.00 4.26 7.93
C THR A 40 7.91 4.79 7.00
N ILE A 41 7.62 4.05 5.94
CA ILE A 41 6.58 4.45 4.99
C ILE A 41 5.22 4.44 5.67
N VAL A 42 4.91 3.39 6.42
CA VAL A 42 3.64 3.29 7.13
C VAL A 42 3.48 4.44 8.11
N SER A 43 4.53 4.75 8.87
CA SER A 43 4.49 5.85 9.83
C SER A 43 4.26 7.19 9.14
N ALA A 44 4.89 7.40 7.99
CA ALA A 44 4.72 8.65 7.25
C ALA A 44 3.30 8.81 6.77
N LEU A 45 2.70 7.74 6.27
CA LEU A 45 1.32 7.80 5.81
C LEU A 45 0.38 8.11 6.98
N LYS A 46 0.52 7.37 8.08
CA LYS A 46 -0.33 7.59 9.24
C LYS A 46 -0.15 8.98 9.82
N GLY A 47 1.09 9.45 9.87
CA GLY A 47 1.38 10.77 10.40
C GLY A 47 0.79 11.90 9.57
N ASN A 48 0.44 11.62 8.33
CA ASN A 48 -0.18 12.60 7.44
C ASN A 48 -1.68 12.36 7.30
N GLY A 49 -2.28 11.62 8.22
CA GLY A 49 -3.72 11.48 8.26
C GLY A 49 -4.29 10.43 7.33
N VAL A 50 -3.46 9.55 6.80
CA VAL A 50 -3.92 8.48 5.92
C VAL A 50 -4.27 7.26 6.76
N ASP A 51 -5.41 6.67 6.48
CA ASP A 51 -5.83 5.42 7.13
C ASP A 51 -5.17 4.27 6.39
N VAL A 52 -4.32 3.52 7.07
CA VAL A 52 -3.50 2.50 6.44
C VAL A 52 -3.97 1.11 6.87
N TRP A 53 -4.23 0.24 5.90
CA TRP A 53 -4.51 -1.16 6.18
C TRP A 53 -3.40 -2.00 5.61
N LEU A 54 -2.80 -2.82 6.45
CA LEU A 54 -1.86 -3.84 6.00
C LEU A 54 -2.00 -5.03 6.94
N ASP A 55 -1.71 -6.19 6.41
CA ASP A 55 -1.92 -7.41 7.17
C ASP A 55 -0.63 -7.85 7.83
N VAL A 56 -0.64 -7.89 9.15
CA VAL A 56 0.50 -8.37 9.92
C VAL A 56 0.20 -9.71 10.60
N SER A 57 -0.97 -10.30 10.28
CA SER A 57 -1.35 -11.57 10.87
C SER A 57 -0.43 -12.68 10.40
N ALA A 58 -0.16 -13.64 11.29
CA ALA A 58 0.67 -14.79 10.95
C ALA A 58 -0.13 -15.93 10.35
N ASN A 59 -1.46 -15.86 10.40
CA ASN A 59 -2.31 -16.99 10.03
C ASN A 59 -3.06 -16.70 8.74
N TYR A 60 -2.40 -16.93 7.62
CA TYR A 60 -3.00 -16.68 6.33
C TYR A 60 -3.41 -17.98 5.71
N THR A 61 -4.61 -18.41 5.96
CA THR A 61 -5.04 -19.64 5.32
C THR A 61 -6.48 -19.51 4.88
N GLY A 62 -6.76 -20.09 3.72
CA GLY A 62 -8.08 -20.38 3.30
C GLY A 62 -8.83 -19.24 2.65
N GLU A 63 -10.04 -19.55 2.28
CA GLU A 63 -10.89 -18.63 1.55
C GLU A 63 -11.27 -17.41 2.36
N TYR A 64 -11.39 -17.59 3.67
CA TYR A 64 -11.78 -16.47 4.52
C TYR A 64 -10.76 -15.35 4.43
N PHE A 65 -9.49 -15.71 4.48
CA PHE A 65 -8.44 -14.69 4.40
C PHE A 65 -8.45 -13.99 3.05
N SER A 66 -8.67 -14.75 1.98
CA SER A 66 -8.75 -14.15 0.64
C SER A 66 -9.90 -13.15 0.56
N LYS A 67 -11.03 -13.45 1.19
CA LYS A 67 -12.16 -12.53 1.20
C LYS A 67 -11.86 -11.27 1.98
N VAL A 68 -11.14 -11.39 3.09
CA VAL A 68 -10.75 -10.23 3.88
C VAL A 68 -9.84 -9.31 3.06
N LEU A 69 -8.86 -9.89 2.38
CA LEU A 69 -7.98 -9.09 1.53
C LEU A 69 -8.75 -8.39 0.43
N ALA A 70 -9.59 -9.13 -0.27
CA ALA A 70 -10.36 -8.56 -1.37
C ALA A 70 -11.25 -7.42 -0.89
N ALA A 71 -11.92 -7.61 0.23
CA ALA A 71 -12.80 -6.59 0.77
C ALA A 71 -12.04 -5.32 1.13
N ASN A 72 -10.84 -5.48 1.71
CA ASN A 72 -10.06 -4.32 2.09
C ASN A 72 -9.45 -3.60 0.90
N ILE A 73 -9.10 -4.34 -0.14
CA ILE A 73 -8.65 -3.71 -1.38
C ILE A 73 -9.78 -2.89 -1.98
N LEU A 74 -10.97 -3.49 -2.09
CA LEU A 74 -12.10 -2.79 -2.69
C LEU A 74 -12.51 -1.58 -1.88
N ASP A 75 -12.33 -1.61 -0.58
CA ASP A 75 -12.70 -0.52 0.30
C ASP A 75 -11.67 0.60 0.35
N SER A 76 -10.49 0.38 -0.23
CA SER A 76 -9.41 1.36 -0.19
C SER A 76 -9.56 2.37 -1.31
N ASP A 77 -8.97 3.55 -1.11
CA ASP A 77 -8.90 4.57 -2.14
C ASP A 77 -7.72 4.34 -3.07
N ALA A 78 -6.71 3.65 -2.59
CA ALA A 78 -5.54 3.34 -3.39
C ALA A 78 -4.83 2.13 -2.79
N VAL A 79 -4.11 1.43 -3.64
CA VAL A 79 -3.26 0.31 -3.23
C VAL A 79 -1.82 0.76 -3.38
N VAL A 80 -1.08 0.77 -2.29
CA VAL A 80 0.34 1.11 -2.30
C VAL A 80 1.10 -0.20 -2.38
N PHE A 81 1.80 -0.41 -3.48
CA PHE A 81 2.55 -1.63 -3.71
C PHE A 81 4.01 -1.38 -3.37
N LEU A 82 4.50 -2.01 -2.31
CA LEU A 82 5.90 -1.86 -1.91
C LEU A 82 6.71 -2.92 -2.65
N SER A 83 7.32 -2.50 -3.75
CA SER A 83 8.00 -3.40 -4.68
C SER A 83 9.44 -3.65 -4.24
N SER A 84 9.76 -4.90 -4.00
CA SER A 84 11.11 -5.32 -3.60
C SER A 84 11.39 -6.67 -4.22
N ALA A 85 12.62 -7.16 -4.05
CA ALA A 85 12.96 -8.50 -4.52
C ALA A 85 12.04 -9.53 -3.89
N LYS A 86 11.69 -9.34 -2.60
CA LYS A 86 10.86 -10.31 -1.91
C LYS A 86 9.40 -10.20 -2.29
N SER A 87 8.89 -8.97 -2.46
CA SER A 87 7.48 -8.82 -2.81
C SER A 87 7.20 -9.31 -4.23
N ASN A 88 8.16 -9.20 -5.13
CA ASN A 88 7.94 -9.62 -6.51
C ASN A 88 7.95 -11.13 -6.70
N VAL A 89 8.33 -11.90 -5.67
CA VAL A 89 8.22 -13.36 -5.72
C VAL A 89 7.16 -13.87 -4.74
N SER A 90 6.39 -13.01 -4.14
CA SER A 90 5.35 -13.39 -3.19
C SER A 90 4.05 -13.72 -3.93
N GLU A 91 3.50 -14.90 -3.67
CA GLU A 91 2.24 -15.28 -4.28
C GLU A 91 1.10 -14.39 -3.83
N TRP A 92 1.08 -14.02 -2.55
CA TRP A 92 0.01 -13.16 -2.05
C TRP A 92 0.07 -11.77 -2.67
N VAL A 93 1.27 -11.21 -2.79
CA VAL A 93 1.41 -9.91 -3.44
C VAL A 93 0.92 -9.98 -4.88
N SER A 94 1.30 -11.05 -5.59
CA SER A 94 0.86 -11.21 -6.98
C SER A 94 -0.65 -11.22 -7.07
N LYS A 95 -1.32 -11.93 -6.16
CA LYS A 95 -2.78 -11.99 -6.15
C LYS A 95 -3.39 -10.63 -5.83
N GLU A 96 -2.82 -9.92 -4.85
CA GLU A 96 -3.34 -8.61 -4.46
C GLU A 96 -3.22 -7.61 -5.59
N ILE A 97 -2.08 -7.59 -6.26
CA ILE A 97 -1.86 -6.64 -7.34
C ILE A 97 -2.73 -6.98 -8.54
N SER A 98 -2.81 -8.27 -8.90
CA SER A 98 -3.65 -8.68 -10.02
C SER A 98 -5.12 -8.35 -9.75
N PHE A 99 -5.59 -8.61 -8.54
CA PHE A 99 -6.97 -8.28 -8.17
C PHE A 99 -7.21 -6.77 -8.24
N SER A 100 -6.23 -6.00 -7.79
CA SER A 100 -6.34 -4.54 -7.83
C SER A 100 -6.43 -4.03 -9.26
N ILE A 101 -5.64 -4.59 -10.16
CA ILE A 101 -5.67 -4.22 -11.56
C ILE A 101 -7.02 -4.56 -12.17
N ASP A 102 -7.50 -5.78 -11.89
CA ASP A 102 -8.77 -6.24 -12.45
C ASP A 102 -9.93 -5.37 -12.00
N ASN A 103 -9.85 -4.81 -10.81
CA ASN A 103 -10.89 -3.96 -10.26
C ASN A 103 -10.62 -2.49 -10.46
N LYS A 104 -9.64 -2.16 -11.29
CA LYS A 104 -9.32 -0.79 -11.69
C LYS A 104 -9.04 0.12 -10.51
N LYS A 105 -8.39 -0.43 -9.48
CA LYS A 105 -7.97 0.36 -8.33
C LYS A 105 -6.77 1.21 -8.72
N THR A 106 -6.66 2.36 -8.08
CA THR A 106 -5.46 3.18 -8.20
C THR A 106 -4.32 2.46 -7.51
N ILE A 107 -3.24 2.21 -8.24
CA ILE A 107 -2.07 1.54 -7.68
C ILE A 107 -0.90 2.51 -7.69
N ILE A 108 -0.23 2.61 -6.56
CA ILE A 108 0.94 3.46 -6.42
C ILE A 108 2.13 2.55 -6.12
N PRO A 109 2.94 2.22 -7.14
CA PRO A 109 4.11 1.40 -6.89
C PRO A 109 5.19 2.22 -6.19
N VAL A 110 5.74 1.67 -5.12
CA VAL A 110 6.84 2.27 -4.40
C VAL A 110 8.00 1.28 -4.46
N LYS A 111 9.03 1.63 -5.20
CA LYS A 111 10.15 0.71 -5.38
C LYS A 111 11.13 0.85 -4.24
N LEU A 112 11.23 -0.20 -3.45
CA LEU A 112 12.16 -0.27 -2.33
C LEU A 112 13.56 -0.64 -2.80
N ASP A 113 13.65 -1.24 -3.98
CA ASP A 113 14.90 -1.54 -4.66
C ASP A 113 14.62 -1.52 -6.16
N ASP A 114 15.61 -1.87 -6.97
CA ASP A 114 15.48 -1.76 -8.43
C ASP A 114 14.98 -3.06 -9.08
N THR A 115 14.39 -3.96 -8.31
CA THR A 115 13.87 -5.21 -8.84
C THR A 115 12.77 -4.93 -9.86
N LYS A 116 12.79 -5.65 -10.96
CA LYS A 116 11.73 -5.54 -11.96
C LYS A 116 10.46 -6.21 -11.47
N TYR A 117 9.33 -5.73 -11.97
CA TYR A 117 8.06 -6.29 -11.57
C TYR A 117 7.91 -7.73 -12.04
N ASN A 118 7.21 -8.50 -11.22
CA ASN A 118 6.81 -9.85 -11.58
C ASN A 118 5.98 -9.81 -12.86
N LEU A 119 6.26 -10.73 -13.78
CA LEU A 119 5.57 -10.74 -15.06
C LEU A 119 4.07 -10.98 -14.93
N ASP A 120 3.63 -11.57 -13.82
CA ASP A 120 2.20 -11.80 -13.60
C ASP A 120 1.42 -10.49 -13.62
N PHE A 121 2.04 -9.37 -13.27
CA PHE A 121 1.32 -8.10 -13.21
C PHE A 121 2.09 -6.94 -13.85
N ALA A 122 3.24 -7.22 -14.46
CA ALA A 122 4.06 -6.16 -15.01
C ALA A 122 3.32 -5.34 -16.07
N LEU A 123 2.58 -6.02 -16.93
CA LEU A 123 1.82 -5.31 -17.97
C LEU A 123 0.77 -4.39 -17.38
N GLY A 124 0.11 -4.83 -16.30
CA GLY A 124 -0.91 -4.02 -15.66
C GLY A 124 -0.36 -2.77 -15.02
N LEU A 125 0.92 -2.77 -14.67
CA LEU A 125 1.57 -1.61 -14.07
C LEU A 125 2.31 -0.77 -15.11
N SER A 126 2.32 -1.20 -16.37
CA SER A 126 2.98 -0.49 -17.43
C SER A 126 2.36 0.89 -17.58
N GLY A 127 3.20 1.90 -17.65
CA GLY A 127 2.72 3.27 -17.78
C GLY A 127 2.37 3.95 -16.48
N ILE A 128 2.36 3.21 -15.37
CA ILE A 128 2.10 3.82 -14.07
C ILE A 128 3.42 4.28 -13.49
N GLU A 129 3.50 5.56 -13.12
CA GLU A 129 4.72 6.10 -12.56
C GLU A 129 4.96 5.53 -11.18
N ALA A 130 6.18 5.08 -10.92
CA ALA A 130 6.56 4.54 -9.63
C ALA A 130 7.28 5.57 -8.79
N VAL A 131 7.16 5.42 -7.48
CA VAL A 131 7.97 6.17 -6.53
C VAL A 131 9.26 5.37 -6.35
N GLU A 132 10.40 5.95 -6.74
CA GLU A 132 11.68 5.25 -6.63
C GLU A 132 12.31 5.54 -5.28
N TYR A 133 11.72 4.95 -4.26
CA TYR A 133 12.10 5.19 -2.88
C TYR A 133 13.56 4.87 -2.61
N TYR A 134 14.09 3.86 -3.28
CA TYR A 134 15.47 3.44 -3.06
C TYR A 134 16.49 4.48 -3.50
N LEU A 135 16.06 5.48 -4.28
CA LEU A 135 16.96 6.54 -4.70
C LEU A 135 17.01 7.69 -3.70
N GLY A 136 16.10 7.75 -2.75
CA GLY A 136 16.09 8.79 -1.74
C GLY A 136 14.85 8.71 -0.90
N GLU A 137 15.03 8.53 0.41
CA GLU A 137 13.91 8.31 1.31
C GLU A 137 13.00 9.53 1.41
N GLU A 138 13.59 10.69 1.64
CA GLU A 138 12.78 11.90 1.84
C GLU A 138 12.00 12.25 0.58
N ALA A 139 12.68 12.21 -0.57
CA ALA A 139 12.01 12.51 -1.83
C ALA A 139 10.94 11.46 -2.12
N GLY A 140 11.20 10.21 -1.77
CA GLY A 140 10.24 9.14 -1.98
C GLY A 140 8.99 9.33 -1.14
N ILE A 141 9.14 9.67 0.13
CA ILE A 141 8.01 9.93 1.01
C ILE A 141 7.17 11.09 0.45
N ASN A 142 7.84 12.18 0.07
CA ASN A 142 7.13 13.34 -0.45
C ASN A 142 6.34 13.01 -1.70
N LYS A 143 6.94 12.24 -2.60
CA LYS A 143 6.27 11.87 -3.84
C LYS A 143 5.09 10.95 -3.55
N LEU A 144 5.26 10.00 -2.63
CA LEU A 144 4.19 9.11 -2.26
C LEU A 144 2.99 9.88 -1.72
N LEU A 145 3.24 10.82 -0.82
CA LEU A 145 2.17 11.58 -0.20
C LEU A 145 1.39 12.42 -1.20
N LYS A 146 2.03 12.82 -2.28
CA LYS A 146 1.38 13.60 -3.32
C LYS A 146 0.70 12.75 -4.38
N SER A 147 1.03 11.47 -4.43
CA SER A 147 0.54 10.61 -5.48
C SER A 147 -0.94 10.33 -5.31
N SER A 148 -1.66 10.38 -6.43
CA SER A 148 -3.07 9.98 -6.48
C SER A 148 -3.91 10.59 -5.38
N ASN A 149 -3.56 11.79 -4.95
CA ASN A 149 -4.33 12.52 -3.94
C ASN A 149 -4.38 11.81 -2.60
N ILE A 150 -3.34 11.07 -2.26
CA ILE A 150 -3.29 10.46 -0.93
C ILE A 150 -3.26 11.56 0.11
N LEU A 151 -2.43 12.57 -0.12
CA LEU A 151 -2.41 13.70 0.80
C LEU A 151 -3.51 14.66 0.37
N ILE A 152 -4.55 14.70 1.16
CA ILE A 152 -5.70 15.51 0.86
C ILE A 152 -5.65 16.81 1.59
N HIS A 153 -6.13 17.78 0.94
CA HIS A 153 -6.24 19.07 1.55
C HIS A 153 -7.59 19.65 1.44
#